data_e5b6b15869250d0373e0094160cd34e8
#
_entry.id   e5b6b15869250d0373e0094160cd34e8
#
_cell.length_a   1.000
_cell.length_b   1.000
_cell.length_c   1.000
_cell.angle_alpha   90.00
_cell.angle_beta   90.00
_cell.angle_gamma   90.00
#
_symmetry.space_group_name_H-M   'P 1'
#
loop_
_entity.id
_entity.type
_entity.pdbx_description
1 polymer ?
#
loop_
_entity_poly.entity_id
_entity_poly.type
_entity_poly.pdbx_seq_one_letter_code
_entity_poly.pdbx_strand_id
1 'polypeptide(L)'
;MDNHKQNSSEWVKVLKENNLKITDQPKFEWYIDNFNYYNFIKSYNRFFILNSDISLNTYKDNVSSSMIISLFNFDRNVSSIILGDLLSLERKLSTAICNEIIRKNHKRIPKLKEGLFISLEDEDIYTIFPKLKTNIQQNPKLFKKYENNEAKYFKEKFSQKEKKPLWYFVLELTFGDLVEIFCFLSETSQKKLRAYF
;
A
#
# COMPACT_ATOMS: atom_id res chain seq x y z
N MET A 1 -19.47 -15.20 24.52
CA MET A 1 -18.27 -14.38 24.86
C MET A 1 -18.73 -12.94 24.83
N ASP A 2 -19.09 -12.42 25.98
CA ASP A 2 -19.53 -11.04 26.13
C ASP A 2 -18.30 -10.13 25.94
N ASN A 3 -18.25 -9.46 24.79
CA ASN A 3 -17.32 -8.36 24.57
C ASN A 3 -17.77 -7.19 25.47
N HIS A 4 -17.36 -7.18 26.73
CA HIS A 4 -17.39 -5.97 27.53
C HIS A 4 -16.53 -4.92 26.82
N LYS A 5 -17.16 -3.99 26.11
CA LYS A 5 -16.53 -2.71 25.73
C LYS A 5 -16.13 -2.04 27.05
N GLN A 6 -14.88 -2.21 27.45
CA GLN A 6 -14.32 -1.48 28.56
C GLN A 6 -14.48 0.02 28.26
N ASN A 7 -15.14 0.76 29.14
CA ASN A 7 -15.37 2.19 29.01
C ASN A 7 -14.01 2.92 29.08
N SER A 8 -13.85 4.01 28.35
CA SER A 8 -12.63 4.85 28.37
C SER A 8 -12.22 5.25 29.78
N SER A 9 -13.18 5.53 30.67
CA SER A 9 -12.94 5.86 32.08
C SER A 9 -12.32 4.69 32.87
N GLU A 10 -12.62 3.43 32.55
CA GLU A 10 -11.98 2.26 33.16
C GLU A 10 -10.52 2.15 32.73
N TRP A 11 -10.27 2.35 31.45
CA TRP A 11 -8.91 2.40 30.94
C TRP A 11 -8.08 3.49 31.58
N VAL A 12 -8.63 4.66 31.79
CA VAL A 12 -7.96 5.79 32.47
C VAL A 12 -7.56 5.40 33.88
N LYS A 13 -8.41 4.71 34.64
CA LYS A 13 -8.07 4.21 36.00
C LYS A 13 -6.87 3.26 35.94
N VAL A 14 -6.94 2.22 35.10
CA VAL A 14 -5.85 1.26 34.93
C VAL A 14 -4.54 1.93 34.56
N LEU A 15 -4.58 2.92 33.67
CA LEU A 15 -3.38 3.65 33.23
C LEU A 15 -2.79 4.50 34.34
N LYS A 16 -3.62 5.13 35.19
CA LYS A 16 -3.17 5.87 36.39
C LYS A 16 -2.53 4.95 37.41
N GLU A 17 -3.12 3.77 37.64
CA GLU A 17 -2.56 2.73 38.55
C GLU A 17 -1.19 2.25 38.03
N ASN A 18 -0.99 2.27 36.73
CA ASN A 18 0.28 1.93 36.07
C ASN A 18 1.25 3.14 35.92
N ASN A 19 1.11 4.18 36.73
CA ASN A 19 1.98 5.36 36.80
C ASN A 19 1.91 6.31 35.59
N LEU A 20 0.83 6.28 34.77
CA LEU A 20 0.64 7.28 33.72
C LEU A 20 0.03 8.56 34.31
N LYS A 21 0.73 9.68 34.14
CA LYS A 21 0.21 10.99 34.54
C LYS A 21 -0.83 11.50 33.52
N ILE A 22 -2.12 11.50 33.92
CA ILE A 22 -3.20 12.03 33.06
C ILE A 22 -3.30 13.56 33.27
N THR A 23 -2.97 14.33 32.26
CA THR A 23 -2.94 15.80 32.31
C THR A 23 -4.28 16.45 31.96
N ASP A 24 -5.03 15.84 31.05
CA ASP A 24 -6.35 16.28 30.58
C ASP A 24 -7.20 15.02 30.36
N GLN A 25 -7.99 14.64 31.37
CA GLN A 25 -8.73 13.39 31.33
C GLN A 25 -9.83 13.39 30.25
N PRO A 26 -10.69 14.41 30.12
CA PRO A 26 -11.73 14.42 29.08
C PRO A 26 -11.16 14.28 27.67
N LYS A 27 -10.07 15.00 27.38
CA LYS A 27 -9.40 14.91 26.09
C LYS A 27 -8.80 13.52 25.86
N PHE A 28 -8.21 12.91 26.88
CA PHE A 28 -7.58 11.60 26.77
C PHE A 28 -8.64 10.49 26.55
N GLU A 29 -9.77 10.54 27.29
CA GLU A 29 -10.91 9.66 27.07
C GLU A 29 -11.46 9.78 25.66
N TRP A 30 -11.58 11.01 25.12
CA TRP A 30 -11.98 11.25 23.75
C TRP A 30 -11.07 10.55 22.74
N TYR A 31 -9.75 10.55 22.94
CA TYR A 31 -8.81 9.81 22.09
C TYR A 31 -9.03 8.29 22.18
N ILE A 32 -9.25 7.73 23.36
CA ILE A 32 -9.52 6.30 23.55
C ILE A 32 -10.81 5.90 22.83
N ASP A 33 -11.87 6.69 22.95
CA ASP A 33 -13.17 6.40 22.34
C ASP A 33 -13.14 6.49 20.80
N ASN A 34 -12.40 7.46 20.25
CA ASN A 34 -12.38 7.68 18.81
C ASN A 34 -11.34 6.83 18.06
N PHE A 35 -10.24 6.45 18.70
CA PHE A 35 -9.14 5.75 18.03
C PHE A 35 -8.91 4.33 18.54
N ASN A 36 -9.68 3.86 19.51
CA ASN A 36 -9.54 2.59 20.20
C ASN A 36 -8.23 2.53 21.03
N TYR A 37 -8.34 1.94 22.22
CA TYR A 37 -7.24 1.75 23.17
C TYR A 37 -6.01 1.09 22.54
N TYR A 38 -6.22 0.03 21.74
CA TYR A 38 -5.11 -0.70 21.12
C TYR A 38 -4.34 0.13 20.12
N ASN A 39 -5.03 0.89 19.27
CA ASN A 39 -4.39 1.73 18.25
C ASN A 39 -3.73 2.98 18.85
N PHE A 40 -4.35 3.56 19.88
CA PHE A 40 -3.91 4.80 20.47
C PHE A 40 -2.86 4.60 21.58
N ILE A 41 -3.07 3.62 22.48
CA ILE A 41 -2.19 3.41 23.63
C ILE A 41 -1.20 2.28 23.39
N LYS A 42 -1.70 1.07 23.10
CA LYS A 42 -0.84 -0.13 23.01
C LYS A 42 0.22 -0.04 21.94
N SER A 43 -0.07 0.61 20.81
CA SER A 43 0.90 0.78 19.72
C SER A 43 2.13 1.59 20.13
N TYR A 44 1.98 2.48 21.10
CA TYR A 44 3.05 3.38 21.57
C TYR A 44 3.62 3.03 22.93
N ASN A 45 2.99 2.13 23.70
CA ASN A 45 3.42 1.77 25.06
C ASN A 45 4.90 1.44 25.15
N ARG A 46 5.46 0.71 24.19
CA ARG A 46 6.87 0.29 24.19
C ARG A 46 7.88 1.43 24.33
N PHE A 47 7.49 2.65 23.99
CA PHE A 47 8.38 3.83 24.11
C PHE A 47 8.38 4.41 25.52
N PHE A 48 7.34 4.13 26.31
CA PHE A 48 7.04 4.81 27.55
C PHE A 48 7.08 3.90 28.79
N ILE A 49 7.07 2.58 28.64
CA ILE A 49 7.12 1.62 29.75
C ILE A 49 8.56 1.35 30.22
N LEU A 50 8.71 0.98 31.51
CA LEU A 50 9.98 0.72 32.15
C LEU A 50 10.65 -0.57 31.68
N ASN A 51 9.89 -1.64 31.49
CA ASN A 51 10.38 -2.95 31.10
C ASN A 51 9.66 -3.45 29.86
N SER A 52 10.41 -4.15 29.01
CA SER A 52 9.86 -4.87 27.85
C SER A 52 8.99 -6.08 28.24
N ASP A 53 8.94 -6.40 29.53
CA ASP A 53 8.09 -7.48 30.03
C ASP A 53 6.63 -7.02 30.06
N ILE A 54 5.84 -7.58 29.13
CA ILE A 54 4.46 -7.17 28.79
C ILE A 54 3.48 -7.35 29.97
N SER A 55 3.89 -8.05 31.02
CA SER A 55 3.05 -8.34 32.20
C SER A 55 2.94 -7.18 33.21
N LEU A 56 3.87 -6.23 33.20
CA LEU A 56 3.91 -5.06 34.09
C LEU A 56 4.05 -3.79 33.26
N ASN A 57 2.95 -3.29 32.73
CA ASN A 57 2.88 -2.06 31.91
C ASN A 57 3.09 -0.79 32.75
N THR A 58 4.11 -0.74 33.62
CA THR A 58 4.39 0.45 34.42
C THR A 58 5.10 1.49 33.57
N TYR A 59 4.53 2.68 33.47
CA TYR A 59 5.12 3.79 32.75
C TYR A 59 6.34 4.36 33.48
N LYS A 60 7.31 4.84 32.72
CA LYS A 60 8.47 5.56 33.23
C LYS A 60 8.05 6.82 33.99
N ASP A 61 8.84 7.23 34.94
CA ASP A 61 8.60 8.50 35.64
C ASP A 61 8.51 9.66 34.64
N ASN A 62 7.63 10.60 34.92
CA ASN A 62 7.34 11.78 34.09
C ASN A 62 6.61 11.52 32.76
N VAL A 63 6.21 10.31 32.44
CA VAL A 63 5.36 10.07 31.25
C VAL A 63 3.95 10.59 31.51
N SER A 64 3.45 11.35 30.55
CA SER A 64 2.10 11.95 30.64
C SER A 64 1.25 11.58 29.42
N SER A 65 -0.07 11.64 29.59
CA SER A 65 -1.03 11.44 28.53
C SER A 65 -0.82 12.40 27.34
N SER A 66 -0.35 13.63 27.60
CA SER A 66 -0.03 14.59 26.55
C SER A 66 1.13 14.14 25.66
N MET A 67 2.11 13.40 26.20
CA MET A 67 3.22 12.85 25.40
C MET A 67 2.73 11.78 24.45
N ILE A 68 1.83 10.90 24.92
CA ILE A 68 1.23 9.85 24.09
C ILE A 68 0.39 10.48 22.97
N ILE A 69 -0.45 11.47 23.30
CA ILE A 69 -1.25 12.24 22.35
C ILE A 69 -0.35 12.90 21.29
N SER A 70 0.73 13.53 21.73
CA SER A 70 1.66 14.21 20.81
C SER A 70 2.33 13.26 19.86
N LEU A 71 2.80 12.09 20.34
CA LEU A 71 3.42 11.07 19.50
C LEU A 71 2.41 10.47 18.51
N PHE A 72 1.20 10.18 18.97
CA PHE A 72 0.12 9.68 18.10
C PHE A 72 -0.22 10.66 16.99
N ASN A 73 -0.37 11.95 17.32
CA ASN A 73 -0.66 12.98 16.32
C ASN A 73 0.51 13.20 15.35
N PHE A 74 1.74 13.15 15.85
CA PHE A 74 2.94 13.23 15.02
C PHE A 74 2.97 12.08 14.00
N ASP A 75 2.78 10.84 14.45
CA ASP A 75 2.75 9.67 13.58
C ASP A 75 1.66 9.78 12.50
N ARG A 76 0.46 10.20 12.87
CA ARG A 76 -0.64 10.41 11.92
C ARG A 76 -0.34 11.50 10.89
N ASN A 77 0.25 12.60 11.31
CA ASN A 77 0.62 13.67 10.40
C ASN A 77 1.69 13.22 9.40
N VAL A 78 2.73 12.55 9.89
CA VAL A 78 3.78 11.97 9.03
C VAL A 78 3.19 10.94 8.07
N SER A 79 2.35 10.03 8.57
CA SER A 79 1.68 9.02 7.74
C SER A 79 0.79 9.66 6.66
N SER A 80 0.09 10.73 6.97
CA SER A 80 -0.75 11.46 6.01
C SER A 80 0.07 12.09 4.88
N ILE A 81 1.22 12.69 5.22
CA ILE A 81 2.13 13.29 4.22
C ILE A 81 2.70 12.19 3.33
N ILE A 82 3.24 11.11 3.92
CA ILE A 82 3.81 9.99 3.17
C ILE A 82 2.76 9.35 2.25
N LEU A 83 1.53 9.15 2.73
CA LEU A 83 0.44 8.60 1.92
C LEU A 83 0.12 9.51 0.74
N GLY A 84 0.07 10.82 0.95
CA GLY A 84 -0.15 11.81 -0.12
C GLY A 84 0.93 11.72 -1.22
N ASP A 85 2.19 11.63 -0.82
CA ASP A 85 3.32 11.49 -1.73
C ASP A 85 3.30 10.14 -2.48
N LEU A 86 2.97 9.05 -1.79
CA LEU A 86 2.82 7.73 -2.40
C LEU A 86 1.71 7.70 -3.46
N LEU A 87 0.55 8.27 -3.16
CA LEU A 87 -0.55 8.37 -4.12
C LEU A 87 -0.17 9.24 -5.34
N SER A 88 0.59 10.30 -5.12
CA SER A 88 1.12 11.15 -6.21
C SER A 88 2.11 10.36 -7.08
N LEU A 89 3.02 9.60 -6.46
CA LEU A 89 3.97 8.74 -7.14
C LEU A 89 3.26 7.64 -7.95
N GLU A 90 2.26 6.98 -7.36
CA GLU A 90 1.45 5.97 -8.03
C GLU A 90 0.82 6.51 -9.32
N ARG A 91 0.18 7.68 -9.25
CA ARG A 91 -0.43 8.33 -10.42
C ARG A 91 0.59 8.68 -11.51
N LYS A 92 1.75 9.21 -11.11
CA LYS A 92 2.83 9.53 -12.05
C LYS A 92 3.38 8.28 -12.71
N LEU A 93 3.60 7.21 -11.95
CA LEU A 93 4.08 5.93 -12.44
C LEU A 93 3.08 5.30 -13.41
N SER A 94 1.81 5.27 -13.05
CA SER A 94 0.71 4.79 -13.88
C SER A 94 0.69 5.51 -15.24
N THR A 95 0.71 6.83 -15.21
CA THR A 95 0.72 7.65 -16.45
C THR A 95 1.96 7.41 -17.29
N ALA A 96 3.14 7.34 -16.68
CA ALA A 96 4.40 7.13 -17.37
C ALA A 96 4.46 5.75 -18.03
N ILE A 97 4.02 4.71 -17.34
CA ILE A 97 3.92 3.33 -17.88
C ILE A 97 2.96 3.31 -19.07
N CYS A 98 1.77 3.88 -18.92
CA CYS A 98 0.76 3.93 -20.00
C CYS A 98 1.33 4.61 -21.26
N ASN A 99 1.93 5.79 -21.10
CA ASN A 99 2.53 6.54 -22.20
C ASN A 99 3.67 5.75 -22.88
N GLU A 100 4.52 5.07 -22.10
CA GLU A 100 5.62 4.28 -22.64
C GLU A 100 5.12 3.06 -23.41
N ILE A 101 4.08 2.36 -22.92
CA ILE A 101 3.44 1.25 -23.62
C ILE A 101 2.89 1.72 -24.96
N ILE A 102 2.11 2.81 -24.96
CA ILE A 102 1.52 3.36 -26.18
C ILE A 102 2.62 3.78 -27.17
N ARG A 103 3.57 4.58 -26.70
CA ARG A 103 4.66 5.11 -27.53
C ARG A 103 5.45 4.01 -28.24
N LYS A 104 5.73 2.92 -27.54
CA LYS A 104 6.58 1.86 -28.06
C LYS A 104 5.84 0.91 -28.99
N ASN A 105 4.57 0.67 -28.72
CA ASN A 105 3.83 -0.40 -29.36
C ASN A 105 2.78 0.09 -30.39
N HIS A 106 2.49 1.40 -30.49
CA HIS A 106 1.43 1.93 -31.35
C HIS A 106 1.59 1.58 -32.84
N LYS A 107 2.81 1.30 -33.31
CA LYS A 107 3.04 0.89 -34.71
C LYS A 107 2.70 -0.58 -34.97
N ARG A 108 2.86 -1.45 -33.94
CA ARG A 108 2.60 -2.88 -34.03
C ARG A 108 1.17 -3.21 -33.63
N ILE A 109 0.61 -2.45 -32.72
CA ILE A 109 -0.74 -2.58 -32.21
C ILE A 109 -1.47 -1.27 -32.44
N PRO A 110 -2.03 -1.01 -33.65
CA PRO A 110 -2.66 0.26 -34.00
C PRO A 110 -3.80 0.65 -33.05
N LYS A 111 -4.50 -0.35 -32.49
CA LYS A 111 -5.56 -0.14 -31.48
C LYS A 111 -5.10 0.66 -30.26
N LEU A 112 -3.80 0.60 -29.91
CA LEU A 112 -3.21 1.41 -28.82
C LEU A 112 -3.17 2.90 -29.15
N LYS A 113 -3.03 3.27 -30.44
CA LYS A 113 -2.93 4.66 -30.89
C LYS A 113 -4.27 5.38 -30.81
N GLU A 114 -5.36 4.66 -31.03
CA GLU A 114 -6.70 5.23 -31.11
C GLU A 114 -7.31 5.47 -29.74
N GLY A 115 -6.62 5.10 -28.65
CA GLY A 115 -7.16 5.22 -27.29
C GLY A 115 -8.39 4.34 -27.04
N LEU A 116 -8.75 3.53 -28.07
CA LEU A 116 -9.94 2.72 -28.11
C LEU A 116 -9.63 1.33 -27.54
N PHE A 117 -10.43 0.93 -26.63
CA PHE A 117 -10.76 -0.38 -26.13
C PHE A 117 -9.83 -1.54 -26.52
N ILE A 118 -8.97 -1.97 -25.62
CA ILE A 118 -8.03 -3.04 -25.88
C ILE A 118 -8.64 -4.36 -25.42
N SER A 119 -9.02 -5.19 -26.39
CA SER A 119 -8.95 -6.62 -26.21
C SER A 119 -7.55 -7.02 -26.64
N LEU A 120 -6.63 -7.18 -25.70
CA LEU A 120 -5.29 -7.68 -25.97
C LEU A 120 -5.37 -9.22 -26.10
N GLU A 121 -4.91 -9.73 -27.23
CA GLU A 121 -4.67 -11.16 -27.40
C GLU A 121 -3.33 -11.54 -26.73
N ASP A 122 -3.12 -12.81 -26.48
CA ASP A 122 -1.88 -13.31 -25.83
C ASP A 122 -0.60 -12.83 -26.53
N GLU A 123 -0.59 -12.75 -27.85
CA GLU A 123 0.54 -12.24 -28.65
C GLU A 123 0.81 -10.76 -28.42
N ASP A 124 -0.24 -9.97 -28.24
CA ASP A 124 -0.13 -8.54 -27.94
C ASP A 124 0.48 -8.33 -26.57
N ILE A 125 0.08 -9.14 -25.57
CA ILE A 125 0.62 -9.09 -24.20
C ILE A 125 2.12 -9.39 -24.21
N TYR A 126 2.56 -10.43 -24.91
CA TYR A 126 4.00 -10.77 -25.03
C TYR A 126 4.79 -9.73 -25.85
N THR A 127 4.14 -9.02 -26.74
CA THR A 127 4.77 -7.92 -27.48
C THR A 127 5.00 -6.71 -26.59
N ILE A 128 4.04 -6.39 -25.74
CA ILE A 128 4.12 -5.30 -24.78
C ILE A 128 5.10 -5.62 -23.64
N PHE A 129 5.07 -6.88 -23.16
CA PHE A 129 5.85 -7.36 -22.04
C PHE A 129 6.83 -8.47 -22.43
N PRO A 130 7.91 -8.15 -23.16
CA PRO A 130 8.82 -9.19 -23.69
C PRO A 130 9.52 -10.00 -22.60
N LYS A 131 9.75 -9.44 -21.43
CA LYS A 131 10.35 -10.17 -20.30
C LYS A 131 9.42 -11.23 -19.72
N LEU A 132 8.11 -11.05 -19.81
CA LEU A 132 7.15 -12.06 -19.42
C LEU A 132 7.38 -13.35 -20.22
N LYS A 133 7.55 -13.25 -21.54
CA LYS A 133 7.85 -14.39 -22.41
C LYS A 133 9.19 -15.05 -22.09
N THR A 134 10.23 -14.25 -21.80
CA THR A 134 11.58 -14.75 -21.48
C THR A 134 11.62 -15.49 -20.14
N ASN A 135 10.97 -14.95 -19.12
CA ASN A 135 10.90 -15.58 -17.81
C ASN A 135 10.13 -16.92 -17.85
N ILE A 136 9.09 -16.98 -18.66
CA ILE A 136 8.33 -18.23 -18.94
C ILE A 136 9.23 -19.32 -19.53
N GLN A 137 10.06 -18.94 -20.49
CA GLN A 137 10.93 -19.89 -21.19
C GLN A 137 12.14 -20.34 -20.35
N GLN A 138 12.67 -19.48 -19.49
CA GLN A 138 13.87 -19.75 -18.70
C GLN A 138 13.64 -20.50 -17.39
N ASN A 139 12.43 -20.49 -16.85
CA ASN A 139 12.14 -21.12 -15.56
C ASN A 139 10.77 -21.81 -15.50
N PRO A 140 10.62 -22.97 -16.17
CA PRO A 140 9.35 -23.69 -16.25
C PRO A 140 8.82 -24.19 -14.89
N LYS A 141 9.69 -24.32 -13.86
CA LYS A 141 9.26 -24.68 -12.49
C LYS A 141 8.73 -23.50 -11.68
N LEU A 142 9.33 -22.33 -11.83
CA LEU A 142 8.80 -21.07 -11.33
C LEU A 142 7.51 -20.70 -12.06
N PHE A 143 7.45 -20.99 -13.35
CA PHE A 143 6.29 -20.76 -14.19
C PHE A 143 5.06 -21.56 -13.77
N LYS A 144 5.19 -22.83 -13.38
CA LYS A 144 4.06 -23.59 -12.80
C LYS A 144 3.49 -22.93 -11.53
N LYS A 145 4.32 -22.23 -10.78
CA LYS A 145 3.90 -21.47 -9.59
C LYS A 145 3.29 -20.10 -9.98
N TYR A 146 3.81 -19.47 -11.04
CA TYR A 146 3.31 -18.20 -11.60
C TYR A 146 2.10 -18.40 -12.54
N GLU A 147 2.07 -19.47 -13.34
CA GLU A 147 0.96 -19.83 -14.23
C GLU A 147 -0.34 -20.05 -13.43
N ASN A 148 -0.23 -20.54 -12.21
CA ASN A 148 -1.40 -20.78 -11.38
C ASN A 148 -1.95 -19.52 -10.67
N ASN A 149 -1.15 -18.46 -10.45
CA ASN A 149 -1.63 -17.31 -9.69
C ASN A 149 -1.37 -15.92 -10.35
N GLU A 150 -0.16 -15.61 -10.84
CA GLU A 150 0.18 -14.26 -11.28
C GLU A 150 0.04 -14.03 -12.79
N ALA A 151 0.56 -14.90 -13.62
CA ALA A 151 0.40 -14.78 -15.08
C ALA A 151 -1.06 -14.99 -15.51
N LYS A 152 -1.80 -15.87 -14.83
CA LYS A 152 -3.24 -16.07 -15.03
C LYS A 152 -4.00 -14.81 -14.61
N TYR A 153 -3.68 -14.25 -13.44
CA TYR A 153 -4.25 -13.00 -12.94
C TYR A 153 -3.96 -11.83 -13.88
N PHE A 154 -2.73 -11.73 -14.39
CA PHE A 154 -2.32 -10.72 -15.35
C PHE A 154 -3.04 -10.89 -16.69
N LYS A 155 -3.11 -12.12 -17.21
CA LYS A 155 -3.88 -12.47 -18.42
C LYS A 155 -5.38 -12.19 -18.22
N GLU A 156 -5.94 -12.58 -17.09
CA GLU A 156 -7.36 -12.34 -16.78
C GLU A 156 -7.67 -10.83 -16.68
N LYS A 157 -6.81 -10.04 -16.06
CA LYS A 157 -6.96 -8.58 -16.04
C LYS A 157 -6.89 -7.94 -17.43
N PHE A 158 -5.97 -8.41 -18.29
CA PHE A 158 -5.82 -7.88 -19.65
C PHE A 158 -6.79 -8.47 -20.66
N SER A 159 -7.31 -9.68 -20.43
CA SER A 159 -8.27 -10.36 -21.30
C SER A 159 -9.72 -10.10 -20.93
N GLN A 160 -10.00 -9.26 -19.94
CA GLN A 160 -11.38 -8.95 -19.58
C GLN A 160 -12.14 -8.46 -20.82
N LYS A 161 -13.29 -9.13 -21.10
CA LYS A 161 -14.15 -8.91 -22.25
C LYS A 161 -14.73 -7.47 -22.35
N GLU A 162 -14.55 -6.67 -21.32
CA GLU A 162 -14.92 -5.26 -21.33
C GLU A 162 -13.80 -4.44 -21.98
N LYS A 163 -14.14 -3.85 -23.09
CA LYS A 163 -13.30 -2.96 -23.91
C LYS A 163 -12.98 -1.68 -23.15
N LYS A 164 -12.04 -1.71 -22.20
CA LYS A 164 -11.58 -0.51 -21.48
C LYS A 164 -10.32 0.07 -22.15
N PRO A 165 -10.20 1.39 -22.28
CA PRO A 165 -8.98 2.01 -22.79
C PRO A 165 -7.79 1.72 -21.82
N LEU A 166 -6.57 1.61 -22.37
CA LEU A 166 -5.38 1.28 -21.59
C LEU A 166 -5.18 2.21 -20.39
N TRP A 167 -5.40 3.52 -20.58
CA TRP A 167 -5.24 4.50 -19.52
C TRP A 167 -6.25 4.28 -18.37
N TYR A 168 -7.48 3.84 -18.69
CA TYR A 168 -8.47 3.51 -17.67
C TYR A 168 -8.07 2.24 -16.90
N PHE A 169 -7.62 1.21 -17.63
CA PHE A 169 -7.14 -0.02 -17.03
C PHE A 169 -5.97 0.23 -16.06
N VAL A 170 -4.99 1.05 -16.49
CA VAL A 170 -3.81 1.34 -15.66
C VAL A 170 -4.17 2.12 -14.39
N LEU A 171 -5.25 2.90 -14.40
CA LEU A 171 -5.76 3.61 -13.21
C LEU A 171 -6.44 2.68 -12.19
N GLU A 172 -6.90 1.50 -12.61
CA GLU A 172 -7.50 0.50 -11.72
C GLU A 172 -6.45 -0.41 -11.04
N LEU A 173 -5.17 -0.29 -11.44
CA LEU A 173 -4.09 -1.09 -10.90
C LEU A 173 -3.61 -0.57 -9.55
N THR A 174 -3.25 -1.49 -8.66
CA THR A 174 -2.56 -1.14 -7.42
C THR A 174 -1.10 -0.76 -7.68
N PHE A 175 -0.45 -0.11 -6.72
CA PHE A 175 0.98 0.19 -6.82
C PHE A 175 1.82 -1.08 -7.04
N GLY A 176 1.46 -2.21 -6.40
CA GLY A 176 2.10 -3.51 -6.62
C GLY A 176 2.00 -3.99 -8.07
N ASP A 177 0.80 -3.92 -8.65
CA ASP A 177 0.58 -4.26 -10.07
C ASP A 177 1.43 -3.38 -11.01
N LEU A 178 1.55 -2.08 -10.71
CA LEU A 178 2.37 -1.15 -11.50
C LEU A 178 3.86 -1.49 -11.44
N VAL A 179 4.36 -1.91 -10.28
CA VAL A 179 5.74 -2.37 -10.11
C VAL A 179 5.99 -3.63 -10.92
N GLU A 180 5.06 -4.59 -10.91
CA GLU A 180 5.16 -5.81 -11.73
C GLU A 180 5.17 -5.47 -13.23
N ILE A 181 4.25 -4.63 -13.70
CA ILE A 181 4.24 -4.17 -15.09
C ILE A 181 5.58 -3.55 -15.46
N PHE A 182 6.11 -2.67 -14.60
CA PHE A 182 7.42 -2.08 -14.81
C PHE A 182 8.53 -3.13 -14.97
N CYS A 183 8.52 -4.17 -14.15
CA CYS A 183 9.51 -5.26 -14.21
C CYS A 183 9.43 -6.05 -15.53
N PHE A 184 8.24 -6.20 -16.10
CA PHE A 184 8.04 -6.93 -17.36
C PHE A 184 8.30 -6.10 -18.62
N LEU A 185 8.44 -4.78 -18.50
CA LEU A 185 8.85 -3.93 -19.63
C LEU A 185 10.28 -4.24 -20.07
N SER A 186 10.60 -3.90 -21.31
CA SER A 186 11.97 -4.00 -21.84
C SER A 186 12.93 -3.10 -21.06
N GLU A 187 14.21 -3.45 -21.02
CA GLU A 187 15.24 -2.67 -20.32
C GLU A 187 15.32 -1.22 -20.79
N THR A 188 15.15 -0.99 -22.09
CA THR A 188 15.12 0.37 -22.65
C THR A 188 13.97 1.19 -22.11
N SER A 189 12.78 0.58 -21.98
CA SER A 189 11.61 1.24 -21.37
C SER A 189 11.80 1.47 -19.87
N GLN A 190 12.35 0.49 -19.15
CA GLN A 190 12.67 0.64 -17.73
C GLN A 190 13.70 1.76 -17.48
N LYS A 191 14.78 1.83 -18.26
CA LYS A 191 15.78 2.91 -18.17
C LYS A 191 15.15 4.26 -18.40
N LYS A 192 14.29 4.36 -19.39
CA LYS A 192 13.59 5.60 -19.70
C LYS A 192 12.65 6.02 -18.58
N LEU A 193 11.85 5.09 -18.04
CA LEU A 193 10.94 5.38 -16.94
C LEU A 193 11.68 5.81 -15.67
N ARG A 194 12.83 5.17 -15.34
CA ARG A 194 13.67 5.58 -14.20
C ARG A 194 14.19 7.02 -14.31
N ALA A 195 14.37 7.53 -15.52
CA ALA A 195 14.79 8.92 -15.74
C ALA A 195 13.68 9.95 -15.51
N TYR A 196 12.43 9.52 -15.30
CA TYR A 196 11.30 10.40 -14.96
C TYR A 196 11.14 10.63 -13.44
N PHE A 197 11.80 9.81 -12.63
CA PHE A 197 11.73 9.83 -11.16
C PHE A 197 13.09 10.09 -10.51
#